data_07a1516a0273a0f82f405698bcbef756
#
_entry.id   07a1516a0273a0f82f405698bcbef756
#
_cell.length_a   1.000
_cell.length_b   1.000
_cell.length_c   1.000
_cell.angle_alpha   90.00
_cell.angle_beta   90.00
_cell.angle_gamma   90.00
#
_symmetry.space_group_name_H-M   'P 1'
#
loop_
_entity.id
_entity.type
_entity.pdbx_description
1 polymer ?
#
loop_
_entity_poly.entity_id
_entity_poly.type
_entity_poly.pdbx_seq_one_letter_code
_entity_poly.pdbx_strand_id
1 'polypeptide(L)'
;MCTGVSIGDELAFGNGFYPDEYHLELSHHLIRLLKADYRMYQVKDFIQTADGLIFAVVHSALESGRVLVFLRYALIHDQWQKLSSEDANAYLRHHAPEYLWHSLLLDADLHAVPVLAIQQHYQPQKVLAELLLANSQDPVIQDLQQLCGMLVTKQIDMSHLGVTGSCLLGLQKHSSDLDLVCYQRPQFMQLRQALEQLIADAHCHNLSANDWLEAFQRRGCVDLSLDDYIWHEQRKFNKGVINQRKFDISLVNPPDENCHHYLKLGHVKLTAKVIDDSAGFDYPAGFVIDDASVQEIVSFTATYSGQALAGETIVVAGQLEMDEQGKRRIVIGSSREAVGEYIRVVRV
;
A
#
# COMPACT_ATOMS: atom_id res chain seq x y z
N MET A 1 40.45 1.26 19.11
CA MET A 1 40.59 2.66 18.66
C MET A 1 39.56 2.85 17.57
N CYS A 2 38.42 3.42 17.91
CA CYS A 2 37.35 3.70 16.96
C CYS A 2 37.65 5.05 16.30
N THR A 3 37.94 5.04 15.01
CA THR A 3 38.08 6.25 14.22
C THR A 3 36.68 6.77 13.88
N GLY A 4 36.30 7.91 14.48
CA GLY A 4 35.10 8.63 14.21
C GLY A 4 35.11 9.17 12.77
N VAL A 5 34.12 8.85 11.99
CA VAL A 5 33.84 9.50 10.70
C VAL A 5 33.24 10.85 11.01
N SER A 6 33.95 11.92 10.64
CA SER A 6 33.48 13.30 10.69
C SER A 6 32.37 13.49 9.62
N ILE A 7 31.15 13.75 10.06
CA ILE A 7 30.05 14.16 9.18
C ILE A 7 30.20 15.66 8.95
N GLY A 8 31.02 16.02 7.96
CA GLY A 8 31.33 17.41 7.63
C GLY A 8 31.53 17.67 6.14
N ASP A 9 31.29 16.69 5.27
CA ASP A 9 31.41 16.89 3.83
C ASP A 9 30.03 17.23 3.25
N GLU A 10 29.97 18.34 2.52
CA GLU A 10 28.82 18.83 1.76
C GLU A 10 28.22 17.70 0.93
N LEU A 11 26.98 17.30 1.27
CA LEU A 11 26.18 16.40 0.46
C LEU A 11 25.85 17.13 -0.85
N ALA A 12 26.61 16.86 -1.89
CA ALA A 12 26.34 17.35 -3.24
C ALA A 12 25.16 16.57 -3.81
N PHE A 13 23.99 17.18 -3.74
CA PHE A 13 22.81 16.69 -4.48
C PHE A 13 23.04 16.85 -5.98
N GLY A 14 22.70 15.80 -6.74
CA GLY A 14 22.77 15.84 -8.21
C GLY A 14 22.02 17.04 -8.77
N ASN A 15 22.69 17.81 -9.61
CA ASN A 15 22.18 19.06 -10.16
C ASN A 15 20.86 18.88 -10.90
N GLY A 16 19.80 19.57 -10.46
CA GLY A 16 18.77 20.02 -11.37
C GLY A 16 17.30 19.90 -10.99
N PHE A 17 16.91 19.25 -9.90
CA PHE A 17 15.49 18.99 -9.66
C PHE A 17 14.84 19.76 -8.49
N TYR A 18 15.63 20.34 -7.58
CA TYR A 18 15.07 21.05 -6.41
C TYR A 18 15.58 22.50 -6.34
N PRO A 19 14.75 23.48 -5.93
CA PRO A 19 15.22 24.79 -5.51
C PRO A 19 16.10 24.68 -4.25
N ASP A 20 17.19 25.43 -4.15
CA ASP A 20 18.21 25.33 -3.09
C ASP A 20 17.65 25.42 -1.66
N GLU A 21 16.61 26.20 -1.42
CA GLU A 21 15.98 26.35 -0.09
C GLU A 21 15.29 25.06 0.38
N TYR A 22 14.72 24.26 -0.53
CA TYR A 22 14.05 23.00 -0.21
C TYR A 22 15.05 21.86 0.06
N HIS A 23 16.26 21.93 -0.47
CA HIS A 23 17.31 20.96 -0.24
C HIS A 23 17.74 20.87 1.23
N LEU A 24 17.88 22.00 1.92
CA LEU A 24 18.31 22.06 3.32
C LEU A 24 17.24 21.52 4.28
N GLU A 25 15.98 21.90 4.10
CA GLU A 25 14.89 21.43 4.94
C GLU A 25 14.61 19.93 4.72
N LEU A 26 14.59 19.49 3.46
CA LEU A 26 14.42 18.09 3.11
C LEU A 26 15.55 17.25 3.71
N SER A 27 16.80 17.70 3.60
CA SER A 27 17.98 17.00 4.15
C SER A 27 17.91 16.82 5.65
N HIS A 28 17.56 17.86 6.40
CA HIS A 28 17.46 17.77 7.86
C HIS A 28 16.35 16.83 8.31
N HIS A 29 15.24 16.82 7.60
CA HIS A 29 14.12 15.96 7.93
C HIS A 29 14.40 14.50 7.60
N LEU A 30 14.95 14.22 6.42
CA LEU A 30 15.38 12.87 6.02
C LEU A 30 16.46 12.32 6.95
N ILE A 31 17.42 13.15 7.39
CA ILE A 31 18.43 12.74 8.39
C ILE A 31 17.80 12.37 9.74
N ARG A 32 16.72 13.05 10.17
CA ARG A 32 15.99 12.66 11.38
C ARG A 32 15.31 11.30 11.22
N LEU A 33 14.70 11.00 10.06
CA LEU A 33 14.11 9.69 9.78
C LEU A 33 15.16 8.56 9.82
N LEU A 34 16.34 8.79 9.26
CA LEU A 34 17.44 7.81 9.29
C LEU A 34 17.94 7.51 10.70
N LYS A 35 17.79 8.44 11.65
CA LYS A 35 18.19 8.28 13.04
C LYS A 35 17.10 7.75 13.96
N ALA A 36 15.86 7.70 13.50
CA ALA A 36 14.74 7.20 14.30
C ALA A 36 14.79 5.66 14.38
N ASP A 37 14.74 5.14 15.60
CA ASP A 37 14.67 3.69 15.84
C ASP A 37 13.19 3.25 15.80
N TYR A 38 12.68 2.97 14.59
CA TYR A 38 11.31 2.47 14.40
C TYR A 38 11.29 0.96 14.71
N ARG A 39 10.90 0.61 15.94
CA ARG A 39 10.86 -0.79 16.40
C ARG A 39 9.55 -1.53 16.10
N MET A 40 8.53 -0.83 15.65
CA MET A 40 7.23 -1.47 15.36
C MET A 40 7.16 -1.88 13.90
N TYR A 41 6.65 -3.09 13.65
CA TYR A 41 6.37 -3.58 12.31
C TYR A 41 5.07 -2.92 11.80
N GLN A 42 5.14 -2.30 10.64
CA GLN A 42 4.00 -1.64 10.01
C GLN A 42 3.60 -2.37 8.73
N VAL A 43 2.34 -2.24 8.37
CA VAL A 43 1.86 -2.73 7.07
C VAL A 43 2.68 -2.10 5.94
N LYS A 44 3.08 -2.91 4.96
CA LYS A 44 4.01 -2.57 3.86
C LYS A 44 5.50 -2.57 4.21
N ASP A 45 5.89 -2.75 5.46
CA ASP A 45 7.26 -3.16 5.77
C ASP A 45 7.56 -4.53 5.19
N PHE A 46 8.85 -4.83 5.02
CA PHE A 46 9.30 -6.18 4.70
C PHE A 46 10.28 -6.68 5.75
N ILE A 47 10.25 -7.97 6.00
CA ILE A 47 11.18 -8.65 6.90
C ILE A 47 11.84 -9.82 6.17
N GLN A 48 13.10 -10.05 6.48
CA GLN A 48 13.88 -11.15 5.93
C GLN A 48 14.32 -12.09 7.04
N THR A 49 14.24 -13.38 6.79
CA THR A 49 14.73 -14.44 7.66
C THR A 49 16.07 -14.99 7.18
N ALA A 50 16.80 -15.69 8.06
CA ALA A 50 18.12 -16.22 7.75
C ALA A 50 18.12 -17.33 6.67
N ASP A 51 16.99 -17.98 6.47
CA ASP A 51 16.76 -19.02 5.48
C ASP A 51 16.42 -18.50 4.08
N GLY A 52 16.63 -17.20 3.84
CA GLY A 52 16.49 -16.62 2.51
C GLY A 52 15.01 -16.39 2.10
N LEU A 53 14.17 -16.01 3.03
CA LEU A 53 12.78 -15.67 2.75
C LEU A 53 12.51 -14.19 3.07
N ILE A 54 11.79 -13.49 2.18
CA ILE A 54 11.36 -12.11 2.40
C ILE A 54 9.84 -12.05 2.41
N PHE A 55 9.31 -11.54 3.51
CA PHE A 55 7.89 -11.41 3.78
C PHE A 55 7.47 -9.94 3.83
N ALA A 56 6.27 -9.64 3.30
CA ALA A 56 5.62 -8.36 3.50
C ALA A 56 4.76 -8.39 4.77
N VAL A 57 4.85 -7.38 5.61
CA VAL A 57 4.02 -7.22 6.80
C VAL A 57 2.59 -6.87 6.36
N VAL A 58 1.61 -7.62 6.86
CA VAL A 58 0.18 -7.44 6.53
C VAL A 58 -0.64 -6.91 7.68
N HIS A 59 -0.12 -7.03 8.92
CA HIS A 59 -0.76 -6.48 10.11
C HIS A 59 0.31 -6.04 11.12
N SER A 60 0.07 -4.93 11.82
CA SER A 60 1.04 -4.33 12.74
C SER A 60 1.07 -4.95 14.14
N ALA A 61 -0.06 -5.55 14.57
CA ALA A 61 -0.09 -6.25 15.86
C ALA A 61 0.70 -7.56 15.79
N LEU A 62 1.39 -7.87 16.88
CA LEU A 62 2.04 -9.16 17.07
C LEU A 62 1.03 -10.17 17.61
N GLU A 63 1.05 -11.38 17.09
CA GLU A 63 0.27 -12.50 17.58
C GLU A 63 1.21 -13.61 18.09
N SER A 64 1.12 -13.96 19.35
CA SER A 64 1.99 -15.00 19.99
C SER A 64 3.49 -14.79 19.72
N GLY A 65 3.96 -13.54 19.75
CA GLY A 65 5.38 -13.18 19.49
C GLY A 65 5.80 -13.31 18.03
N ARG A 66 4.83 -13.33 17.11
CA ARG A 66 5.05 -13.41 15.67
C ARG A 66 4.55 -12.15 14.97
N VAL A 67 5.22 -11.76 13.91
CA VAL A 67 4.78 -10.73 12.96
C VAL A 67 3.89 -11.39 11.92
N LEU A 68 2.69 -10.83 11.69
CA LEU A 68 1.74 -11.32 10.68
C LEU A 68 2.17 -10.81 9.30
N VAL A 69 2.44 -11.73 8.39
CA VAL A 69 3.14 -11.44 7.14
C VAL A 69 2.62 -12.29 5.99
N PHE A 70 3.11 -12.00 4.78
CA PHE A 70 2.92 -12.84 3.60
C PHE A 70 4.24 -12.99 2.83
N LEU A 71 4.63 -14.22 2.48
CA LEU A 71 5.86 -14.50 1.72
C LEU A 71 5.77 -13.87 0.32
N ARG A 72 6.79 -13.08 -0.04
CA ARG A 72 6.85 -12.41 -1.34
C ARG A 72 8.03 -12.83 -2.20
N TYR A 73 9.17 -13.14 -1.58
CA TYR A 73 10.37 -13.56 -2.29
C TYR A 73 11.02 -14.71 -1.54
N ALA A 74 11.59 -15.64 -2.29
CA ALA A 74 12.47 -16.68 -1.79
C ALA A 74 13.80 -16.66 -2.55
N LEU A 75 14.89 -16.94 -1.87
CA LEU A 75 16.21 -17.11 -2.47
C LEU A 75 16.32 -18.53 -3.02
N ILE A 76 16.20 -18.67 -4.34
CA ILE A 76 16.24 -19.96 -5.04
C ILE A 76 17.42 -19.95 -6.00
N HIS A 77 18.34 -20.88 -5.86
CA HIS A 77 19.58 -20.94 -6.64
C HIS A 77 20.34 -19.59 -6.65
N ASP A 78 20.53 -18.99 -5.48
CA ASP A 78 21.20 -17.71 -5.25
C ASP A 78 20.54 -16.51 -5.97
N GLN A 79 19.28 -16.63 -6.36
CA GLN A 79 18.50 -15.56 -6.99
C GLN A 79 17.19 -15.32 -6.24
N TRP A 80 16.90 -14.05 -5.95
CA TRP A 80 15.61 -13.66 -5.38
C TRP A 80 14.50 -13.82 -6.42
N GLN A 81 13.55 -14.71 -6.14
CA GLN A 81 12.37 -14.95 -6.97
C GLN A 81 11.12 -14.43 -6.28
N LYS A 82 10.37 -13.59 -7.01
CA LYS A 82 9.06 -13.11 -6.55
C LYS A 82 8.05 -14.24 -6.72
N LEU A 83 7.31 -14.55 -5.66
CA LEU A 83 6.32 -15.61 -5.64
C LEU A 83 4.90 -15.05 -5.75
N SER A 84 4.04 -15.75 -6.48
CA SER A 84 2.60 -15.58 -6.38
C SER A 84 2.12 -16.04 -4.99
N SER A 85 0.89 -15.73 -4.62
CA SER A 85 0.40 -16.21 -3.34
C SER A 85 0.23 -17.74 -3.29
N GLU A 86 -0.13 -18.34 -4.41
CA GLU A 86 -0.23 -19.80 -4.54
C GLU A 86 1.14 -20.47 -4.42
N ASP A 87 2.13 -19.94 -5.16
CA ASP A 87 3.52 -20.43 -5.10
C ASP A 87 4.12 -20.25 -3.70
N ALA A 88 3.84 -19.12 -3.03
CA ALA A 88 4.30 -18.84 -1.68
C ALA A 88 3.75 -19.87 -0.68
N ASN A 89 2.45 -20.15 -0.73
CA ASN A 89 1.84 -21.19 0.10
C ASN A 89 2.40 -22.59 -0.20
N ALA A 90 2.59 -22.92 -1.49
CA ALA A 90 3.18 -24.19 -1.89
C ALA A 90 4.64 -24.30 -1.41
N TYR A 91 5.42 -23.23 -1.59
CA TYR A 91 6.81 -23.18 -1.16
C TYR A 91 6.93 -23.41 0.36
N LEU A 92 6.15 -22.69 1.16
CA LEU A 92 6.21 -22.83 2.62
C LEU A 92 5.76 -24.22 3.08
N ARG A 93 4.73 -24.83 2.48
CA ARG A 93 4.32 -26.20 2.84
C ARG A 93 5.46 -27.20 2.73
N HIS A 94 6.35 -27.00 1.77
CA HIS A 94 7.45 -27.94 1.48
C HIS A 94 8.76 -27.59 2.18
N HIS A 95 9.05 -26.28 2.39
CA HIS A 95 10.37 -25.84 2.80
C HIS A 95 10.43 -25.20 4.19
N ALA A 96 9.34 -24.57 4.65
CA ALA A 96 9.31 -23.85 5.92
C ALA A 96 7.86 -23.80 6.49
N PRO A 97 7.24 -24.96 6.78
CA PRO A 97 5.85 -25.06 7.23
C PRO A 97 5.58 -24.33 8.56
N GLU A 98 6.62 -24.05 9.36
CA GLU A 98 6.53 -23.30 10.63
C GLU A 98 6.10 -21.83 10.47
N TYR A 99 6.13 -21.30 9.25
CA TYR A 99 5.65 -19.95 8.94
C TYR A 99 4.19 -19.92 8.48
N LEU A 100 3.58 -21.07 8.20
CA LEU A 100 2.13 -21.16 7.94
C LEU A 100 1.40 -20.93 9.25
N TRP A 101 0.40 -20.05 9.26
CA TRP A 101 -0.27 -19.62 10.48
C TRP A 101 -1.75 -19.38 10.24
N HIS A 102 -2.57 -19.88 11.17
CA HIS A 102 -3.95 -19.44 11.28
C HIS A 102 -4.02 -18.34 12.34
N SER A 103 -4.30 -17.12 11.93
CA SER A 103 -4.44 -15.99 12.84
C SER A 103 -5.82 -15.99 13.48
N LEU A 104 -5.86 -16.09 14.80
CA LEU A 104 -7.10 -15.90 15.56
C LEU A 104 -7.54 -14.44 15.58
N LEU A 105 -6.58 -13.51 15.45
CA LEU A 105 -6.86 -12.09 15.41
C LEU A 105 -7.61 -11.69 14.13
N LEU A 106 -7.23 -12.29 12.99
CA LEU A 106 -7.80 -11.95 11.67
C LEU A 106 -8.83 -12.98 11.19
N ASP A 107 -9.01 -14.11 11.91
CA ASP A 107 -9.78 -15.29 11.47
C ASP A 107 -9.43 -15.69 10.03
N ALA A 108 -8.12 -15.83 9.77
CA ALA A 108 -7.61 -16.04 8.42
C ALA A 108 -6.29 -16.85 8.41
N ASP A 109 -6.12 -17.66 7.35
CA ASP A 109 -4.87 -18.34 7.07
C ASP A 109 -3.90 -17.38 6.35
N LEU A 110 -2.72 -17.21 6.94
CA LEU A 110 -1.65 -16.38 6.44
C LEU A 110 -0.27 -16.94 6.85
N HIS A 111 0.76 -16.12 6.79
CA HIS A 111 2.08 -16.49 7.30
C HIS A 111 2.43 -15.67 8.53
N ALA A 112 3.22 -16.23 9.45
CA ALA A 112 3.68 -15.52 10.63
C ALA A 112 5.13 -15.90 10.95
N VAL A 113 5.98 -14.89 11.15
CA VAL A 113 7.39 -15.06 11.44
C VAL A 113 7.66 -14.70 12.90
N PRO A 114 8.26 -15.60 13.70
CA PRO A 114 8.72 -15.25 15.04
C PRO A 114 9.66 -14.06 15.01
N VAL A 115 9.48 -13.08 15.91
CA VAL A 115 10.34 -11.89 15.98
C VAL A 115 11.83 -12.26 16.05
N LEU A 116 12.17 -13.33 16.75
CA LEU A 116 13.56 -13.80 16.91
C LEU A 116 14.15 -14.42 15.62
N ALA A 117 13.32 -14.79 14.65
CA ALA A 117 13.78 -15.32 13.37
C ALA A 117 14.04 -14.22 12.32
N ILE A 118 13.71 -12.97 12.64
CA ILE A 118 13.89 -11.84 11.74
C ILE A 118 15.37 -11.42 11.75
N GLN A 119 16.00 -11.51 10.59
CA GLN A 119 17.38 -11.08 10.39
C GLN A 119 17.45 -9.62 9.97
N GLN A 120 16.53 -9.18 9.11
CA GLN A 120 16.49 -7.82 8.60
C GLN A 120 15.06 -7.29 8.53
N HIS A 121 14.89 -6.00 8.87
CA HIS A 121 13.65 -5.25 8.77
C HIS A 121 13.84 -4.09 7.80
N TYR A 122 13.08 -4.12 6.69
CA TYR A 122 13.08 -3.08 5.67
C TYR A 122 11.90 -2.13 5.94
N GLN A 123 12.24 -0.88 6.23
CA GLN A 123 11.28 0.15 6.60
C GLN A 123 11.10 1.14 5.43
N PRO A 124 9.90 1.27 4.85
CA PRO A 124 9.63 2.08 3.66
C PRO A 124 10.10 3.53 3.76
N GLN A 125 9.83 4.21 4.89
CA GLN A 125 10.22 5.61 5.09
C GLN A 125 11.73 5.77 5.14
N LYS A 126 12.43 4.88 5.84
CA LYS A 126 13.88 4.91 5.97
C LYS A 126 14.57 4.69 4.63
N VAL A 127 14.13 3.66 3.88
CA VAL A 127 14.70 3.35 2.58
C VAL A 127 14.39 4.46 1.56
N LEU A 128 13.18 5.05 1.58
CA LEU A 128 12.89 6.21 0.73
C LEU A 128 13.85 7.35 1.02
N ALA A 129 14.08 7.69 2.29
CA ALA A 129 15.01 8.74 2.69
C ALA A 129 16.44 8.46 2.18
N GLU A 130 16.91 7.20 2.30
CA GLU A 130 18.22 6.77 1.77
C GLU A 130 18.29 6.93 0.24
N LEU A 131 17.25 6.49 -0.48
CA LEU A 131 17.20 6.57 -1.95
C LEU A 131 17.12 8.01 -2.47
N LEU A 132 16.43 8.90 -1.76
CA LEU A 132 16.33 10.32 -2.14
C LEU A 132 17.67 11.06 -1.97
N LEU A 133 18.53 10.60 -1.03
CA LEU A 133 19.87 11.16 -0.82
C LEU A 133 20.94 10.50 -1.70
N ALA A 134 20.64 9.36 -2.31
CA ALA A 134 21.61 8.62 -3.12
C ALA A 134 21.87 9.25 -4.47
N ASN A 135 23.14 9.30 -4.90
CA ASN A 135 23.50 9.60 -6.29
C ASN A 135 23.40 8.32 -7.14
N SER A 136 22.18 7.98 -7.57
CA SER A 136 21.90 6.74 -8.27
C SER A 136 21.97 6.89 -9.79
N GLN A 137 22.58 5.89 -10.45
CA GLN A 137 22.55 5.77 -11.92
C GLN A 137 21.43 4.79 -12.37
N ASP A 138 20.69 4.19 -11.45
CA ASP A 138 19.56 3.33 -11.77
C ASP A 138 18.37 4.19 -12.25
N PRO A 139 17.87 4.00 -13.48
CA PRO A 139 16.76 4.78 -14.03
C PRO A 139 15.49 4.67 -13.20
N VAL A 140 15.27 3.54 -12.50
CA VAL A 140 14.09 3.36 -11.62
C VAL A 140 14.18 4.31 -10.43
N ILE A 141 15.38 4.42 -9.82
CA ILE A 141 15.60 5.31 -8.69
C ILE A 141 15.59 6.77 -9.12
N GLN A 142 16.11 7.08 -10.31
CA GLN A 142 16.03 8.43 -10.87
C GLN A 142 14.58 8.87 -11.11
N ASP A 143 13.72 7.99 -11.65
CA ASP A 143 12.29 8.26 -11.81
C ASP A 143 11.59 8.46 -10.45
N LEU A 144 11.95 7.66 -9.43
CA LEU A 144 11.47 7.82 -8.06
C LEU A 144 11.86 9.19 -7.49
N GLN A 145 13.14 9.58 -7.63
CA GLN A 145 13.65 10.87 -7.18
C GLN A 145 12.93 12.02 -7.87
N GLN A 146 12.73 11.93 -9.18
CA GLN A 146 12.00 12.93 -9.96
C GLN A 146 10.55 13.07 -9.51
N LEU A 147 9.83 11.95 -9.32
CA LEU A 147 8.45 11.96 -8.82
C LEU A 147 8.38 12.64 -7.45
N CYS A 148 9.23 12.23 -6.52
CA CYS A 148 9.29 12.81 -5.18
C CYS A 148 9.65 14.31 -5.23
N GLY A 149 10.57 14.72 -6.12
CA GLY A 149 10.89 16.13 -6.36
C GLY A 149 9.71 16.96 -6.78
N MET A 150 8.90 16.47 -7.71
CA MET A 150 7.68 17.15 -8.12
C MET A 150 6.66 17.24 -6.99
N LEU A 151 6.53 16.19 -6.18
CA LEU A 151 5.64 16.20 -5.00
C LEU A 151 6.09 17.24 -3.96
N VAL A 152 7.40 17.39 -3.72
CA VAL A 152 7.95 18.43 -2.84
C VAL A 152 7.60 19.83 -3.34
N THR A 153 7.66 20.11 -4.65
CA THR A 153 7.24 21.41 -5.19
C THR A 153 5.76 21.72 -4.98
N LYS A 154 4.94 20.67 -4.72
CA LYS A 154 3.53 20.77 -4.34
C LYS A 154 3.33 20.74 -2.81
N GLN A 155 4.39 20.96 -2.03
CA GLN A 155 4.39 21.02 -0.56
C GLN A 155 4.00 19.69 0.12
N ILE A 156 4.29 18.55 -0.51
CA ILE A 156 4.12 17.25 0.09
C ILE A 156 5.33 16.94 0.98
N ASP A 157 5.07 16.65 2.25
CA ASP A 157 6.12 16.29 3.22
C ASP A 157 6.56 14.83 3.03
N MET A 158 7.79 14.65 2.56
CA MET A 158 8.37 13.32 2.29
C MET A 158 8.53 12.46 3.53
N SER A 159 8.50 13.03 4.74
CA SER A 159 8.59 12.27 5.99
C SER A 159 7.41 11.34 6.21
N HIS A 160 6.29 11.65 5.59
CA HIS A 160 5.07 10.84 5.67
C HIS A 160 4.98 9.83 4.53
N LEU A 161 5.96 9.78 3.65
CA LEU A 161 6.02 8.83 2.54
C LEU A 161 7.08 7.76 2.77
N GLY A 162 6.88 6.61 2.15
CA GLY A 162 7.83 5.52 2.08
C GLY A 162 7.79 4.85 0.71
N VAL A 163 8.86 4.15 0.35
CA VAL A 163 8.90 3.29 -0.84
C VAL A 163 8.69 1.85 -0.42
N THR A 164 7.89 1.09 -1.18
CA THR A 164 7.65 -0.33 -0.94
C THR A 164 7.90 -1.18 -2.18
N GLY A 165 7.51 -2.44 -2.16
CA GLY A 165 7.73 -3.33 -3.30
C GLY A 165 9.20 -3.63 -3.59
N SER A 166 9.57 -3.70 -4.86
CA SER A 166 10.92 -4.08 -5.28
C SER A 166 11.98 -3.02 -4.95
N CYS A 167 11.63 -1.75 -4.99
CA CYS A 167 12.55 -0.64 -4.66
C CYS A 167 12.93 -0.63 -3.17
N LEU A 168 12.01 -1.04 -2.28
CA LEU A 168 12.29 -1.17 -0.85
C LEU A 168 13.41 -2.19 -0.58
N LEU A 169 13.48 -3.23 -1.40
CA LEU A 169 14.38 -4.37 -1.24
C LEU A 169 15.68 -4.25 -2.06
N GLY A 170 15.81 -3.23 -2.92
CA GLY A 170 16.89 -3.17 -3.90
C GLY A 170 16.80 -4.26 -4.99
N LEU A 171 15.60 -4.81 -5.23
CA LEU A 171 15.34 -5.89 -6.18
C LEU A 171 14.59 -5.40 -7.43
N GLN A 172 14.57 -4.08 -7.66
CA GLN A 172 13.93 -3.49 -8.84
C GLN A 172 14.64 -3.91 -10.13
N LYS A 173 13.83 -4.11 -11.15
CA LYS A 173 14.27 -4.31 -12.53
C LYS A 173 13.90 -3.08 -13.35
N HIS A 174 14.47 -2.90 -14.52
CA HIS A 174 14.14 -1.77 -15.40
C HIS A 174 12.62 -1.60 -15.64
N SER A 175 11.87 -2.70 -15.66
CA SER A 175 10.41 -2.72 -15.84
C SER A 175 9.62 -2.59 -14.54
N SER A 176 10.27 -2.38 -13.39
CA SER A 176 9.54 -2.26 -12.11
C SER A 176 8.75 -0.98 -12.05
N ASP A 177 7.54 -1.06 -11.50
CA ASP A 177 6.72 0.08 -11.13
C ASP A 177 7.29 0.75 -9.85
N LEU A 178 6.89 1.98 -9.56
CA LEU A 178 7.18 2.68 -8.31
C LEU A 178 6.00 2.50 -7.37
N ASP A 179 6.21 1.76 -6.29
CA ASP A 179 5.22 1.56 -5.24
C ASP A 179 5.55 2.47 -4.05
N LEU A 180 4.69 3.43 -3.75
CA LEU A 180 4.82 4.35 -2.62
C LEU A 180 3.72 4.13 -1.60
N VAL A 181 4.01 4.51 -0.37
CA VAL A 181 3.04 4.50 0.74
C VAL A 181 3.05 5.85 1.43
N CYS A 182 1.87 6.30 1.88
CA CYS A 182 1.71 7.47 2.71
C CYS A 182 1.14 7.05 4.07
N TYR A 183 1.69 7.58 5.17
CA TYR A 183 1.34 7.16 6.52
C TYR A 183 0.42 8.15 7.24
N GLN A 184 -0.11 9.16 6.54
CA GLN A 184 -1.05 10.12 7.12
C GLN A 184 -2.17 10.47 6.13
N ARG A 185 -3.42 10.31 6.56
CA ARG A 185 -4.59 10.58 5.73
C ARG A 185 -4.64 12.03 5.21
N PRO A 186 -4.43 13.09 6.02
CA PRO A 186 -4.42 14.46 5.50
C PRO A 186 -3.37 14.65 4.40
N GLN A 187 -2.16 14.12 4.61
CA GLN A 187 -1.08 14.20 3.64
C GLN A 187 -1.39 13.42 2.36
N PHE A 188 -2.02 12.24 2.48
CA PHE A 188 -2.47 11.46 1.33
C PHE A 188 -3.54 12.19 0.50
N MET A 189 -4.46 12.90 1.15
CA MET A 189 -5.47 13.71 0.43
C MET A 189 -4.84 14.89 -0.31
N GLN A 190 -3.85 15.57 0.29
CA GLN A 190 -3.07 16.60 -0.39
C GLN A 190 -2.26 16.04 -1.57
N LEU A 191 -1.66 14.87 -1.39
CA LEU A 191 -0.92 14.16 -2.42
C LEU A 191 -1.80 13.84 -3.64
N ARG A 192 -3.03 13.36 -3.43
CA ARG A 192 -3.97 13.11 -4.52
C ARG A 192 -4.29 14.39 -5.32
N GLN A 193 -4.51 15.51 -4.63
CA GLN A 193 -4.71 16.82 -5.27
C GLN A 193 -3.46 17.27 -6.05
N ALA A 194 -2.28 17.04 -5.48
CA ALA A 194 -1.01 17.33 -6.17
C ALA A 194 -0.85 16.49 -7.44
N LEU A 195 -1.18 15.20 -7.40
CA LEU A 195 -1.12 14.32 -8.56
C LEU A 195 -2.13 14.70 -9.65
N GLU A 196 -3.35 15.09 -9.27
CA GLU A 196 -4.34 15.62 -10.19
C GLU A 196 -3.78 16.82 -10.98
N GLN A 197 -3.14 17.77 -10.26
CA GLN A 197 -2.49 18.93 -10.88
C GLN A 197 -1.30 18.53 -11.76
N LEU A 198 -0.42 17.64 -11.29
CA LEU A 198 0.73 17.19 -12.06
C LEU A 198 0.32 16.46 -13.36
N ILE A 199 -0.80 15.76 -13.35
CA ILE A 199 -1.39 15.14 -14.54
C ILE A 199 -1.99 16.20 -15.45
N ALA A 200 -2.73 17.17 -14.93
CA ALA A 200 -3.28 18.28 -15.71
C ALA A 200 -2.19 19.14 -16.37
N ASP A 201 -1.07 19.36 -15.68
CA ASP A 201 0.10 20.10 -16.15
C ASP A 201 1.03 19.26 -17.09
N ALA A 202 0.65 18.01 -17.39
CA ALA A 202 1.40 17.05 -18.22
C ALA A 202 2.81 16.70 -17.68
N HIS A 203 3.07 16.90 -16.38
CA HIS A 203 4.28 16.42 -15.71
C HIS A 203 4.23 14.91 -15.40
N CYS A 204 3.04 14.41 -15.14
CA CYS A 204 2.72 12.99 -15.08
C CYS A 204 1.58 12.70 -16.07
N HIS A 205 1.33 11.43 -16.34
CA HIS A 205 0.26 11.01 -17.25
C HIS A 205 -0.66 9.98 -16.58
N ASN A 206 -1.90 9.88 -17.06
CA ASN A 206 -2.76 8.75 -16.73
C ASN A 206 -2.19 7.46 -17.32
N LEU A 207 -2.58 6.32 -16.75
CA LEU A 207 -2.31 5.02 -17.34
C LEU A 207 -2.94 4.94 -18.74
N SER A 208 -2.29 4.22 -19.65
CA SER A 208 -2.81 3.99 -21.00
C SER A 208 -4.02 3.03 -20.97
N ALA A 209 -4.78 2.97 -22.07
CA ALA A 209 -5.88 2.03 -22.20
C ALA A 209 -5.43 0.56 -22.02
N ASN A 210 -4.23 0.22 -22.51
CA ASN A 210 -3.65 -1.11 -22.33
C ASN A 210 -3.29 -1.38 -20.88
N ASP A 211 -2.70 -0.42 -20.16
CA ASP A 211 -2.40 -0.57 -18.74
C ASP A 211 -3.66 -0.81 -17.92
N TRP A 212 -4.75 -0.09 -18.23
CA TRP A 212 -6.03 -0.30 -17.57
C TRP A 212 -6.63 -1.67 -17.88
N LEU A 213 -6.55 -2.11 -19.12
CA LEU A 213 -7.03 -3.45 -19.51
C LEU A 213 -6.26 -4.57 -18.79
N GLU A 214 -4.94 -4.49 -18.75
CA GLU A 214 -4.09 -5.44 -18.01
C GLU A 214 -4.40 -5.44 -16.51
N ALA A 215 -4.57 -4.25 -15.91
CA ALA A 215 -4.92 -4.11 -14.50
C ALA A 215 -6.29 -4.72 -14.19
N PHE A 216 -7.28 -4.47 -15.04
CA PHE A 216 -8.62 -5.04 -14.93
C PHE A 216 -8.61 -6.57 -15.01
N GLN A 217 -7.94 -7.14 -16.01
CA GLN A 217 -7.80 -8.59 -16.18
C GLN A 217 -7.12 -9.25 -14.99
N ARG A 218 -6.03 -8.66 -14.50
CA ARG A 218 -5.27 -9.18 -13.34
C ARG A 218 -6.09 -9.17 -12.05
N ARG A 219 -7.02 -8.22 -11.90
CA ARG A 219 -7.86 -8.12 -10.70
C ARG A 219 -9.08 -9.04 -10.73
N GLY A 220 -9.47 -9.53 -11.92
CA GLY A 220 -10.62 -10.43 -12.06
C GLY A 220 -11.95 -9.80 -11.65
N CYS A 221 -12.15 -8.50 -11.88
CA CYS A 221 -13.36 -7.76 -11.50
C CYS A 221 -14.55 -8.13 -12.39
N VAL A 222 -15.08 -9.34 -12.24
CA VAL A 222 -16.17 -9.86 -13.10
C VAL A 222 -17.48 -9.11 -12.96
N ASP A 223 -17.70 -8.39 -11.88
CA ASP A 223 -18.92 -7.65 -11.57
C ASP A 223 -18.88 -6.17 -11.98
N LEU A 224 -17.75 -5.70 -12.54
CA LEU A 224 -17.57 -4.38 -13.12
C LEU A 224 -17.31 -4.51 -14.61
N SER A 225 -17.85 -3.61 -15.42
CA SER A 225 -17.38 -3.44 -16.80
C SER A 225 -15.99 -2.80 -16.81
N LEU A 226 -15.23 -2.96 -17.91
CA LEU A 226 -13.94 -2.27 -18.08
C LEU A 226 -14.12 -0.75 -17.99
N ASP A 227 -15.18 -0.20 -18.58
CA ASP A 227 -15.47 1.23 -18.53
C ASP A 227 -15.78 1.71 -17.11
N ASP A 228 -16.56 0.95 -16.33
CA ASP A 228 -16.79 1.26 -14.91
C ASP A 228 -15.49 1.21 -14.12
N TYR A 229 -14.67 0.18 -14.35
CA TYR A 229 -13.37 0.06 -13.68
C TYR A 229 -12.47 1.25 -13.97
N ILE A 230 -12.28 1.61 -15.24
CA ILE A 230 -11.45 2.76 -15.65
C ILE A 230 -11.98 4.06 -15.02
N TRP A 231 -13.28 4.28 -15.11
CA TRP A 231 -13.91 5.47 -14.54
C TRP A 231 -13.67 5.61 -13.04
N HIS A 232 -13.79 4.50 -12.29
CA HIS A 232 -13.50 4.49 -10.86
C HIS A 232 -12.01 4.74 -10.58
N GLU A 233 -11.11 4.10 -11.31
CA GLU A 233 -9.68 4.21 -11.06
C GLU A 233 -9.12 5.60 -11.40
N GLN A 234 -9.56 6.22 -12.49
CA GLN A 234 -9.05 7.53 -12.92
C GLN A 234 -9.34 8.65 -11.92
N ARG A 235 -10.47 8.62 -11.24
CA ARG A 235 -10.87 9.66 -10.27
C ARG A 235 -10.18 9.53 -8.90
N LYS A 236 -9.42 8.47 -8.67
CA LYS A 236 -8.71 8.25 -7.43
C LYS A 236 -7.46 9.12 -7.29
N PHE A 237 -6.82 9.49 -8.38
CA PHE A 237 -5.61 10.30 -8.43
C PHE A 237 -4.50 9.80 -7.48
N ASN A 238 -4.33 8.50 -7.38
CA ASN A 238 -3.28 7.87 -6.59
C ASN A 238 -2.33 7.00 -7.41
N LYS A 239 -2.49 7.04 -8.76
CA LYS A 239 -1.69 6.32 -9.75
C LYS A 239 -1.41 7.20 -10.93
N GLY A 240 -0.33 6.90 -11.63
CA GLY A 240 0.03 7.58 -12.86
C GLY A 240 1.26 6.98 -13.52
N VAL A 241 1.79 7.73 -14.48
CA VAL A 241 2.97 7.37 -15.24
C VAL A 241 3.93 8.56 -15.26
N ILE A 242 5.19 8.32 -14.91
CA ILE A 242 6.31 9.24 -15.05
C ILE A 242 7.38 8.59 -15.95
N ASN A 243 7.90 9.26 -16.98
CA ASN A 243 8.93 8.72 -17.87
C ASN A 243 8.63 7.30 -18.37
N GLN A 244 7.38 7.01 -18.73
CA GLN A 244 6.85 5.69 -19.10
C GLN A 244 6.82 4.64 -17.97
N ARG A 245 7.17 4.99 -16.74
CA ARG A 245 7.11 4.12 -15.58
C ARG A 245 5.84 4.38 -14.80
N LYS A 246 5.10 3.32 -14.49
CA LYS A 246 3.91 3.38 -13.64
C LYS A 246 4.29 3.61 -12.19
N PHE A 247 3.45 4.35 -11.49
CA PHE A 247 3.52 4.49 -10.04
C PHE A 247 2.15 4.32 -9.40
N ASP A 248 2.14 3.82 -8.17
CA ASP A 248 0.96 3.69 -7.30
C ASP A 248 1.32 4.18 -5.90
N ILE A 249 0.43 4.96 -5.30
CA ILE A 249 0.61 5.45 -3.92
C ILE A 249 -0.59 5.01 -3.10
N SER A 250 -0.34 4.27 -2.03
CA SER A 250 -1.36 3.76 -1.12
C SER A 250 -1.28 4.43 0.25
N LEU A 251 -2.44 4.60 0.91
CA LEU A 251 -2.49 5.03 2.29
C LEU A 251 -2.28 3.83 3.21
N VAL A 252 -1.47 4.00 4.24
CA VAL A 252 -1.32 3.06 5.34
C VAL A 252 -1.70 3.80 6.63
N ASN A 253 -2.74 3.34 7.28
CA ASN A 253 -3.20 3.92 8.53
C ASN A 253 -2.40 3.37 9.72
N PRO A 254 -2.38 4.12 10.84
CA PRO A 254 -2.01 3.54 12.12
C PRO A 254 -2.86 2.29 12.40
N PRO A 255 -2.32 1.31 13.14
CA PRO A 255 -3.09 0.14 13.51
C PRO A 255 -4.35 0.54 14.28
N ASP A 256 -5.48 -0.08 13.93
CA ASP A 256 -6.68 0.00 14.76
C ASP A 256 -6.45 -0.88 16.00
N GLU A 257 -6.47 -0.28 17.18
CA GLU A 257 -6.32 -0.99 18.45
C GLU A 257 -7.60 -1.75 18.87
N ASN A 258 -8.71 -1.49 18.17
CA ASN A 258 -10.01 -2.11 18.47
C ASN A 258 -10.22 -3.38 17.64
N CYS A 259 -9.89 -4.53 18.20
CA CYS A 259 -10.24 -5.82 17.61
C CYS A 259 -11.69 -6.14 17.93
N HIS A 260 -12.60 -5.96 16.97
CA HIS A 260 -13.99 -6.43 17.08
C HIS A 260 -14.12 -7.81 16.47
N HIS A 261 -14.84 -8.70 17.16
CA HIS A 261 -15.25 -9.96 16.57
C HIS A 261 -16.55 -9.77 15.78
N TYR A 262 -16.58 -10.30 14.58
CA TYR A 262 -17.72 -10.20 13.68
C TYR A 262 -18.29 -11.58 13.37
N LEU A 263 -19.62 -11.70 13.51
CA LEU A 263 -20.36 -12.87 13.07
C LEU A 263 -20.78 -12.72 11.61
N LYS A 264 -20.42 -13.68 10.77
CA LYS A 264 -20.82 -13.74 9.35
C LYS A 264 -22.29 -14.16 9.23
N LEU A 265 -23.11 -13.34 8.56
CA LEU A 265 -24.57 -13.56 8.42
C LEU A 265 -24.97 -14.00 7.01
N GLY A 266 -24.03 -14.04 6.05
CA GLY A 266 -24.28 -14.45 4.67
C GLY A 266 -24.09 -13.31 3.67
N HIS A 267 -24.20 -13.62 2.37
CA HIS A 267 -24.05 -12.64 1.30
C HIS A 267 -25.30 -11.79 1.11
N VAL A 268 -25.11 -10.48 0.90
CA VAL A 268 -26.19 -9.52 0.63
C VAL A 268 -25.80 -8.62 -0.53
N LYS A 269 -26.83 -8.08 -1.18
CA LYS A 269 -26.70 -7.01 -2.18
C LYS A 269 -27.70 -5.91 -1.85
N LEU A 270 -27.22 -4.66 -1.82
CA LEU A 270 -28.08 -3.50 -1.60
C LEU A 270 -27.66 -2.29 -2.45
N THR A 271 -28.53 -1.32 -2.52
CA THR A 271 -28.26 0.00 -3.10
C THR A 271 -28.43 1.03 -2.00
N ALA A 272 -27.41 1.85 -1.77
CA ALA A 272 -27.44 2.87 -0.73
C ALA A 272 -26.69 4.13 -1.16
N LYS A 273 -26.92 5.23 -0.45
CA LYS A 273 -26.18 6.47 -0.63
C LYS A 273 -25.00 6.48 0.36
N VAL A 274 -23.80 6.82 -0.13
CA VAL A 274 -22.63 7.06 0.73
C VAL A 274 -22.82 8.42 1.40
N ILE A 275 -22.68 8.47 2.73
CA ILE A 275 -22.78 9.70 3.52
C ILE A 275 -21.44 10.15 4.09
N ASP A 276 -20.47 9.24 4.22
CA ASP A 276 -19.10 9.56 4.59
C ASP A 276 -18.11 8.62 3.88
N ASP A 277 -17.11 9.18 3.21
CA ASP A 277 -16.02 8.50 2.49
C ASP A 277 -14.64 8.85 3.07
N SER A 278 -14.57 9.46 4.25
CA SER A 278 -13.33 9.91 4.88
C SER A 278 -12.33 8.77 5.10
N ALA A 279 -12.81 7.55 5.31
CA ALA A 279 -12.01 6.32 5.41
C ALA A 279 -11.91 5.54 4.09
N GLY A 280 -12.38 6.11 2.97
CA GLY A 280 -12.46 5.40 1.69
C GLY A 280 -11.13 4.94 1.11
N PHE A 281 -10.02 5.57 1.48
CA PHE A 281 -8.67 5.17 1.08
C PHE A 281 -7.89 4.42 2.17
N ASP A 282 -8.48 4.21 3.32
CA ASP A 282 -7.86 3.45 4.40
C ASP A 282 -7.64 1.97 4.02
N TYR A 283 -6.99 1.25 4.89
CA TYR A 283 -6.94 -0.21 4.79
C TYR A 283 -7.30 -0.84 6.14
N PRO A 284 -8.46 -1.52 6.21
CA PRO A 284 -9.47 -1.66 5.16
C PRO A 284 -10.14 -0.32 4.80
N ALA A 285 -10.57 -0.18 3.54
CA ALA A 285 -11.31 1.00 3.11
C ALA A 285 -12.72 0.99 3.69
N GLY A 286 -13.19 2.14 4.20
CA GLY A 286 -14.48 2.27 4.88
C GLY A 286 -15.37 3.32 4.23
N PHE A 287 -16.68 3.03 4.15
CA PHE A 287 -17.70 3.95 3.67
C PHE A 287 -18.92 3.86 4.58
N VAL A 288 -19.37 4.99 5.14
CA VAL A 288 -20.63 5.05 5.87
C VAL A 288 -21.77 5.27 4.89
N ILE A 289 -22.85 4.52 5.03
CA ILE A 289 -24.01 4.56 4.12
C ILE A 289 -25.31 4.93 4.83
N ASP A 290 -26.23 5.50 4.08
CA ASP A 290 -27.59 5.80 4.53
C ASP A 290 -28.49 4.57 4.31
N ASP A 291 -28.40 3.60 5.25
CA ASP A 291 -29.25 2.41 5.29
C ASP A 291 -29.59 2.07 6.74
N ALA A 292 -30.86 1.75 6.98
CA ALA A 292 -31.36 1.48 8.35
C ALA A 292 -30.84 0.17 8.94
N SER A 293 -30.42 -0.78 8.12
CA SER A 293 -30.04 -2.13 8.54
C SER A 293 -28.54 -2.37 8.50
N VAL A 294 -27.78 -1.57 7.71
CA VAL A 294 -26.34 -1.67 7.53
C VAL A 294 -25.74 -0.27 7.57
N GLN A 295 -24.80 -0.02 8.44
CA GLN A 295 -24.23 1.31 8.66
C GLN A 295 -22.95 1.55 7.86
N GLU A 296 -22.25 0.48 7.48
CA GLU A 296 -20.89 0.60 6.96
C GLU A 296 -20.58 -0.44 5.89
N ILE A 297 -19.76 -0.05 4.93
CA ILE A 297 -19.13 -0.93 3.95
C ILE A 297 -17.63 -0.91 4.22
N VAL A 298 -17.02 -2.08 4.27
CA VAL A 298 -15.58 -2.25 4.52
C VAL A 298 -14.98 -3.08 3.39
N SER A 299 -13.87 -2.60 2.81
CA SER A 299 -13.18 -3.33 1.75
C SER A 299 -11.74 -3.67 2.12
N PHE A 300 -11.42 -4.95 2.09
CA PHE A 300 -10.07 -5.48 2.24
C PHE A 300 -9.35 -5.65 0.88
N THR A 301 -9.97 -5.23 -0.23
CA THR A 301 -9.33 -5.26 -1.54
C THR A 301 -8.93 -3.86 -1.99
N ALA A 302 -7.70 -3.71 -2.46
CA ALA A 302 -7.20 -2.45 -3.00
C ALA A 302 -8.00 -1.93 -4.22
N THR A 303 -8.76 -2.80 -4.89
CA THR A 303 -9.62 -2.44 -6.02
C THR A 303 -10.67 -1.43 -5.62
N TYR A 304 -11.28 -1.59 -4.44
CA TYR A 304 -12.38 -0.75 -3.99
C TYR A 304 -11.96 0.34 -3.00
N SER A 305 -10.65 0.53 -2.78
CA SER A 305 -10.14 1.69 -2.07
C SER A 305 -10.42 2.97 -2.86
N GLY A 306 -11.02 3.99 -2.23
CA GLY A 306 -11.43 5.24 -2.87
C GLY A 306 -12.53 5.08 -3.93
N GLN A 307 -13.34 4.04 -3.84
CA GLN A 307 -14.29 3.64 -4.88
C GLN A 307 -15.48 4.58 -5.01
N ALA A 308 -15.94 5.17 -3.92
CA ALA A 308 -17.11 6.04 -3.89
C ALA A 308 -16.84 7.31 -3.09
N LEU A 309 -17.60 8.36 -3.34
CA LEU A 309 -17.55 9.64 -2.64
C LEU A 309 -18.88 9.89 -1.91
N ALA A 310 -18.83 10.69 -0.85
CA ALA A 310 -20.02 11.13 -0.14
C ALA A 310 -21.00 11.81 -1.10
N GLY A 311 -22.27 11.44 -0.99
CA GLY A 311 -23.34 11.90 -1.88
C GLY A 311 -23.65 10.97 -3.07
N GLU A 312 -22.76 10.03 -3.41
CA GLU A 312 -22.98 9.08 -4.49
C GLU A 312 -23.87 7.90 -4.06
N THR A 313 -24.65 7.42 -5.00
CA THR A 313 -25.41 6.17 -4.84
C THR A 313 -24.56 5.02 -5.36
N ILE A 314 -24.47 3.96 -4.57
CA ILE A 314 -23.70 2.76 -4.91
C ILE A 314 -24.58 1.52 -4.91
N VAL A 315 -24.20 0.54 -5.71
CA VAL A 315 -24.60 -0.85 -5.56
C VAL A 315 -23.44 -1.60 -4.93
N VAL A 316 -23.70 -2.26 -3.83
CA VAL A 316 -22.71 -3.07 -3.11
C VAL A 316 -23.21 -4.49 -2.95
N ALA A 317 -22.34 -5.46 -3.17
CA ALA A 317 -22.57 -6.87 -2.86
C ALA A 317 -21.35 -7.40 -2.08
N GLY A 318 -21.62 -8.14 -1.00
CA GLY A 318 -20.55 -8.67 -0.15
C GLY A 318 -21.07 -9.48 1.03
N GLN A 319 -20.16 -9.86 1.92
CA GLN A 319 -20.45 -10.60 3.13
C GLN A 319 -21.04 -9.67 4.18
N LEU A 320 -22.29 -9.92 4.60
CA LEU A 320 -22.88 -9.23 5.75
C LEU A 320 -22.27 -9.78 7.04
N GLU A 321 -21.82 -8.88 7.89
CA GLU A 321 -21.28 -9.19 9.22
C GLU A 321 -21.96 -8.34 10.29
N MET A 322 -21.93 -8.83 11.52
CA MET A 322 -22.47 -8.15 12.69
C MET A 322 -21.48 -8.27 13.85
N ASP A 323 -21.19 -7.17 14.52
CA ASP A 323 -20.37 -7.15 15.73
C ASP A 323 -21.19 -7.53 16.99
N GLU A 324 -20.51 -7.61 18.13
CA GLU A 324 -21.09 -7.96 19.42
C GLU A 324 -22.12 -6.91 19.91
N GLN A 325 -22.08 -5.69 19.38
CA GLN A 325 -23.00 -4.60 19.72
C GLN A 325 -24.21 -4.55 18.77
N GLY A 326 -24.26 -5.44 17.77
CA GLY A 326 -25.33 -5.51 16.78
C GLY A 326 -25.13 -4.55 15.60
N LYS A 327 -24.01 -3.82 15.50
CA LYS A 327 -23.68 -3.00 14.35
C LYS A 327 -23.37 -3.92 13.15
N ARG A 328 -23.95 -3.60 12.01
CA ARG A 328 -23.80 -4.40 10.78
C ARG A 328 -22.94 -3.68 9.75
N ARG A 329 -22.12 -4.45 9.06
CA ARG A 329 -21.31 -3.97 7.92
C ARG A 329 -21.37 -4.95 6.76
N ILE A 330 -21.13 -4.47 5.54
CA ILE A 330 -20.88 -5.33 4.38
C ILE A 330 -19.39 -5.33 4.11
N VAL A 331 -18.81 -6.52 4.03
CA VAL A 331 -17.38 -6.73 3.76
C VAL A 331 -17.19 -7.15 2.31
N ILE A 332 -16.26 -6.50 1.64
CA ILE A 332 -15.75 -6.83 0.30
C ILE A 332 -14.30 -7.30 0.47
N GLY A 333 -13.95 -8.43 -0.12
CA GLY A 333 -12.70 -9.13 0.16
C GLY A 333 -12.83 -10.02 1.39
N SER A 334 -14.01 -10.60 1.60
CA SER A 334 -14.29 -11.56 2.68
C SER A 334 -13.53 -12.87 2.52
N SER A 335 -13.05 -13.15 1.30
CA SER A 335 -12.16 -14.21 0.92
C SER A 335 -11.14 -13.68 -0.10
N ARG A 336 -10.14 -14.49 -0.42
CA ARG A 336 -9.10 -14.09 -1.38
C ARG A 336 -9.65 -13.87 -2.79
N GLU A 337 -10.56 -14.72 -3.24
CA GLU A 337 -11.19 -14.65 -4.54
C GLU A 337 -12.30 -13.61 -4.58
N ALA A 338 -12.97 -13.35 -3.46
CA ALA A 338 -14.06 -12.39 -3.28
C ALA A 338 -15.09 -12.39 -4.43
N VAL A 339 -15.44 -13.58 -4.92
CA VAL A 339 -16.33 -13.78 -6.07
C VAL A 339 -17.71 -13.21 -5.76
N GLY A 340 -18.21 -12.34 -6.65
CA GLY A 340 -19.51 -11.67 -6.50
C GLY A 340 -19.51 -10.52 -5.49
N GLU A 341 -18.33 -10.12 -4.96
CA GLU A 341 -18.21 -9.00 -4.03
C GLU A 341 -17.69 -7.75 -4.76
N TYR A 342 -18.45 -6.66 -4.68
CA TYR A 342 -18.09 -5.43 -5.38
C TYR A 342 -18.75 -4.18 -4.80
N ILE A 343 -18.16 -3.02 -5.12
CA ILE A 343 -18.75 -1.69 -4.95
C ILE A 343 -18.77 -1.02 -6.31
N ARG A 344 -19.94 -0.55 -6.76
CA ARG A 344 -20.11 0.18 -8.01
C ARG A 344 -20.97 1.42 -7.80
N VAL A 345 -20.48 2.59 -8.21
CA VAL A 345 -21.27 3.82 -8.23
C VAL A 345 -22.30 3.74 -9.36
N VAL A 346 -23.53 4.14 -9.06
CA VAL A 346 -24.60 4.31 -10.06
C VAL A 346 -24.34 5.62 -10.77
N ARG A 347 -23.84 5.54 -12.00
CA ARG A 347 -23.64 6.74 -12.84
C ARG A 347 -25.00 7.18 -13.39
N VAL A 348 -25.35 8.45 -13.18
CA VAL A 348 -26.56 9.11 -13.71
C VAL A 348 -26.26 9.74 -15.07
#